data_b08806403b6f96bfd53553b1bb4b1333
#
_entry.id   b08806403b6f96bfd53553b1bb4b1333
#
_cell.length_a   1.000
_cell.length_b   1.000
_cell.length_c   1.000
_cell.angle_alpha   90.00
_cell.angle_beta   90.00
_cell.angle_gamma   90.00
#
_symmetry.space_group_name_H-M   'P 1'
#
loop_
_entity.id
_entity.type
_entity.pdbx_description
1 polymer ?
#
loop_
_entity_poly.entity_id
_entity_poly.type
_entity_poly.pdbx_seq_one_letter_code
_entity_poly.pdbx_strand_id
1 'polypeptide(L)'
;MDRNAARIVDIKSNRLEQATDVLSRAFGGDPMVSYVMGDHDGENDPRVGLFFAFSCDIRLVLGWPLLGVEEKGELLAEMALTPPGANQWASSLDDSYAELKRLMGPGPSAWFDSYGTWVEAQRPSALHYYVGVLGTDMAAQGQGCGRMLLERVQSMSEADPASTGVGLDTDSEHNVSMYKHFGYEITNYTDLDGMGVWAMFRPNGA
;
A
#
# COMPACT_ATOMS: atom_id res chain seq x y z
N MET A 1 5.80 28.05 -11.70
CA MET A 1 5.14 26.80 -11.28
C MET A 1 4.08 27.17 -10.27
N ASP A 2 2.86 26.82 -10.54
CA ASP A 2 1.75 27.09 -9.62
C ASP A 2 1.95 26.23 -8.35
N ARG A 3 2.19 26.90 -7.22
CA ARG A 3 2.39 26.21 -5.90
C ARG A 3 1.12 25.55 -5.38
N ASN A 4 0.02 25.72 -6.10
CA ASN A 4 -1.30 25.20 -5.74
C ASN A 4 -1.71 23.94 -6.52
N ALA A 5 -0.92 23.49 -7.50
CA ALA A 5 -1.22 22.26 -8.23
C ALA A 5 -0.79 21.01 -7.44
N ALA A 6 -1.56 19.95 -7.56
CA ALA A 6 -1.21 18.64 -6.99
C ALA A 6 0.15 18.16 -7.52
N ARG A 7 1.01 17.67 -6.63
CA ARG A 7 2.35 17.18 -6.98
C ARG A 7 2.74 15.95 -6.16
N ILE A 8 3.63 15.15 -6.72
CA ILE A 8 4.20 14.00 -6.01
C ILE A 8 5.31 14.49 -5.07
N VAL A 9 5.32 13.96 -3.86
CA VAL A 9 6.32 14.22 -2.82
C VAL A 9 6.79 12.93 -2.18
N ASP A 10 8.03 12.92 -1.67
CA ASP A 10 8.48 11.88 -0.75
C ASP A 10 7.96 12.20 0.66
N ILE A 11 7.25 11.24 1.25
CA ILE A 11 6.79 11.36 2.64
C ILE A 11 7.97 11.05 3.57
N LYS A 12 8.19 11.92 4.54
CA LYS A 12 9.22 11.79 5.56
C LYS A 12 8.56 11.63 6.95
N SER A 13 9.34 11.25 7.96
CA SER A 13 8.86 10.98 9.32
C SER A 13 8.05 12.12 9.94
N ASN A 14 8.33 13.37 9.60
CA ASN A 14 7.57 14.54 10.07
C ASN A 14 6.17 14.66 9.46
N ARG A 15 5.79 13.77 8.53
CA ARG A 15 4.46 13.71 7.90
C ARG A 15 3.78 12.35 8.13
N LEU A 16 4.32 11.51 9.01
CA LEU A 16 3.77 10.19 9.29
C LEU A 16 2.31 10.25 9.75
N GLU A 17 1.96 11.17 10.63
CA GLU A 17 0.59 11.37 11.10
C GLU A 17 -0.37 11.68 9.93
N GLN A 18 -0.01 12.63 9.06
CA GLN A 18 -0.83 12.94 7.87
C GLN A 18 -1.00 11.73 6.94
N ALA A 19 0.08 10.98 6.71
CA ALA A 19 0.06 9.79 5.88
C ALA A 19 -0.87 8.72 6.47
N THR A 20 -0.73 8.46 7.76
CA THR A 20 -1.59 7.52 8.50
C THR A 20 -3.06 7.92 8.42
N ASP A 21 -3.37 9.21 8.59
CA ASP A 21 -4.74 9.73 8.51
C ASP A 21 -5.35 9.54 7.10
N VAL A 22 -4.58 9.81 6.04
CA VAL A 22 -5.03 9.59 4.66
C VAL A 22 -5.39 8.12 4.45
N LEU A 23 -4.53 7.19 4.88
CA LEU A 23 -4.80 5.76 4.72
C LEU A 23 -5.97 5.30 5.59
N SER A 24 -6.08 5.75 6.83
CA SER A 24 -7.18 5.40 7.71
C SER A 24 -8.53 5.81 7.12
N ARG A 25 -8.62 7.01 6.53
CA ARG A 25 -9.83 7.46 5.81
C ARG A 25 -10.07 6.68 4.51
N ALA A 26 -9.01 6.40 3.76
CA ALA A 26 -9.12 5.66 2.49
C ALA A 26 -9.61 4.22 2.68
N PHE A 27 -9.21 3.58 3.78
CA PHE A 27 -9.43 2.16 4.04
C PHE A 27 -10.38 1.87 5.21
N GLY A 28 -10.99 2.89 5.83
CA GLY A 28 -11.89 2.71 6.99
C GLY A 28 -13.09 1.79 6.73
N GLY A 29 -13.49 1.60 5.48
CA GLY A 29 -14.54 0.65 5.05
C GLY A 29 -14.02 -0.47 4.14
N ASP A 30 -12.71 -0.68 4.09
CA ASP A 30 -12.08 -1.68 3.22
C ASP A 30 -12.34 -3.11 3.71
N PRO A 31 -12.66 -4.07 2.82
CA PRO A 31 -12.92 -5.46 3.20
C PRO A 31 -11.76 -6.12 3.95
N MET A 32 -10.52 -5.91 3.54
CA MET A 32 -9.34 -6.46 4.20
C MET A 32 -9.17 -5.91 5.61
N VAL A 33 -9.34 -4.59 5.78
CA VAL A 33 -9.29 -3.95 7.11
C VAL A 33 -10.39 -4.49 8.01
N SER A 34 -11.62 -4.61 7.49
CA SER A 34 -12.74 -5.20 8.23
C SER A 34 -12.48 -6.65 8.61
N TYR A 35 -11.88 -7.43 7.72
CA TYR A 35 -11.52 -8.81 8.00
C TYR A 35 -10.44 -8.91 9.09
N VAL A 36 -9.37 -8.12 8.98
CA VAL A 36 -8.22 -8.13 9.92
C VAL A 36 -8.59 -7.56 11.29
N MET A 37 -9.41 -6.50 11.33
CA MET A 37 -9.76 -5.84 12.62
C MET A 37 -10.99 -6.43 13.28
N GLY A 38 -11.82 -7.20 12.55
CA GLY A 38 -13.13 -7.64 13.01
C GLY A 38 -14.09 -6.46 13.14
N ASP A 39 -14.92 -6.47 14.20
CA ASP A 39 -15.78 -5.33 14.50
C ASP A 39 -14.94 -4.10 14.87
N HIS A 40 -15.08 -3.02 14.09
CA HIS A 40 -14.28 -1.80 14.24
C HIS A 40 -15.09 -0.54 13.84
N ASP A 41 -14.66 0.63 14.33
CA ASP A 41 -15.28 1.95 14.08
C ASP A 41 -14.66 2.67 12.87
N GLY A 42 -14.36 1.92 11.80
CA GLY A 42 -13.80 2.46 10.57
C GLY A 42 -12.53 3.28 10.80
N GLU A 43 -12.45 4.45 10.17
CA GLU A 43 -11.30 5.36 10.28
C GLU A 43 -11.03 5.87 11.70
N ASN A 44 -12.01 5.81 12.59
CA ASN A 44 -11.89 6.26 13.98
C ASN A 44 -11.33 5.17 14.92
N ASP A 45 -11.21 3.92 14.45
CA ASP A 45 -10.62 2.86 15.25
C ASP A 45 -9.09 3.04 15.34
N PRO A 46 -8.54 3.21 16.55
CA PRO A 46 -7.09 3.43 16.70
C PRO A 46 -6.25 2.26 16.18
N ARG A 47 -6.81 1.05 16.07
CA ARG A 47 -6.10 -0.12 15.50
C ARG A 47 -5.85 0.07 14.01
N VAL A 48 -6.79 0.68 13.28
CA VAL A 48 -6.65 1.01 11.85
C VAL A 48 -5.51 2.00 11.65
N GLY A 49 -5.47 3.06 12.47
CA GLY A 49 -4.38 4.03 12.46
C GLY A 49 -3.01 3.38 12.74
N LEU A 50 -2.92 2.51 13.75
CA LEU A 50 -1.68 1.81 14.07
C LEU A 50 -1.23 0.85 12.96
N PHE A 51 -2.17 0.18 12.29
CA PHE A 51 -1.87 -0.69 11.17
C PHE A 51 -1.20 0.08 10.01
N PHE A 52 -1.76 1.22 9.64
CA PHE A 52 -1.18 2.05 8.58
C PHE A 52 0.07 2.79 9.01
N ALA A 53 0.16 3.25 10.25
CA ALA A 53 1.40 3.81 10.80
C ALA A 53 2.55 2.81 10.71
N PHE A 54 2.30 1.55 11.07
CA PHE A 54 3.30 0.48 10.95
C PHE A 54 3.71 0.24 9.49
N SER A 55 2.75 0.24 8.56
CA SER A 55 3.06 0.13 7.12
C SER A 55 3.98 1.25 6.62
N CYS A 56 3.75 2.49 7.06
CA CYS A 56 4.60 3.64 6.74
C CYS A 56 5.97 3.54 7.42
N ASP A 57 6.00 3.16 8.70
CA ASP A 57 7.23 3.03 9.48
C ASP A 57 8.22 2.04 8.86
N ILE A 58 7.75 0.91 8.35
CA ILE A 58 8.59 -0.04 7.61
C ILE A 58 9.36 0.70 6.50
N ARG A 59 8.69 1.52 5.70
CA ARG A 59 9.30 2.26 4.58
C ARG A 59 10.28 3.30 5.07
N LEU A 60 9.93 4.04 6.10
CA LEU A 60 10.80 5.07 6.69
C LEU A 60 12.05 4.48 7.32
N VAL A 61 11.91 3.40 8.11
CA VAL A 61 13.02 2.73 8.79
C VAL A 61 13.97 2.05 7.78
N LEU A 62 13.43 1.41 6.75
CA LEU A 62 14.22 0.70 5.74
C LEU A 62 14.71 1.62 4.61
N GLY A 63 14.31 2.89 4.61
CA GLY A 63 14.65 3.83 3.53
C GLY A 63 13.97 3.51 2.20
N TRP A 64 12.85 2.78 2.24
CA TRP A 64 12.08 2.45 1.06
C TRP A 64 11.18 3.61 0.61
N PRO A 65 10.78 3.67 -0.66
CA PRO A 65 9.96 4.77 -1.13
C PRO A 65 8.58 4.81 -0.46
N LEU A 66 8.25 5.96 0.11
CA LEU A 66 6.93 6.31 0.62
C LEU A 66 6.52 7.62 -0.09
N LEU A 67 5.61 7.51 -1.03
CA LEU A 67 5.23 8.61 -1.92
C LEU A 67 3.86 9.16 -1.54
N GLY A 68 3.68 10.47 -1.72
CA GLY A 68 2.39 11.12 -1.56
C GLY A 68 2.03 12.01 -2.72
N VAL A 69 0.75 12.29 -2.90
CA VAL A 69 0.27 13.41 -3.68
C VAL A 69 -0.13 14.51 -2.71
N GLU A 70 0.42 15.68 -2.93
CA GLU A 70 0.20 16.86 -2.09
C GLU A 70 -0.39 18.00 -2.89
N GLU A 71 -1.38 18.68 -2.33
CA GLU A 71 -1.88 19.97 -2.80
C GLU A 71 -1.97 20.94 -1.63
N LYS A 72 -1.43 22.16 -1.78
CA LYS A 72 -1.45 23.23 -0.76
C LYS A 72 -0.91 22.84 0.62
N GLY A 73 -0.02 21.85 0.69
CA GLY A 73 0.56 21.35 1.94
C GLY A 73 -0.17 20.15 2.56
N GLU A 74 -1.35 19.80 2.03
CA GLU A 74 -2.14 18.66 2.50
C GLU A 74 -1.85 17.42 1.64
N LEU A 75 -1.69 16.24 2.28
CA LEU A 75 -1.61 14.95 1.59
C LEU A 75 -3.01 14.51 1.17
N LEU A 76 -3.14 14.16 -0.11
CA LEU A 76 -4.38 13.69 -0.73
C LEU A 76 -4.35 12.19 -1.03
N ALA A 77 -3.17 11.63 -1.21
CA ALA A 77 -2.98 10.20 -1.49
C ALA A 77 -1.59 9.77 -1.05
N GLU A 78 -1.45 8.46 -0.81
CA GLU A 78 -0.20 7.84 -0.41
C GLU A 78 0.01 6.51 -1.11
N MET A 79 1.29 6.17 -1.35
CA MET A 79 1.74 4.88 -1.87
C MET A 79 2.97 4.41 -1.11
N ALA A 80 2.87 3.24 -0.47
CA ALA A 80 3.97 2.56 0.20
C ALA A 80 4.57 1.49 -0.72
N LEU A 81 5.85 1.61 -1.05
CA LEU A 81 6.54 0.74 -2.00
C LEU A 81 7.56 -0.18 -1.30
N THR A 82 7.73 -1.37 -1.87
CA THR A 82 8.89 -2.24 -1.65
C THR A 82 9.75 -2.21 -2.91
N PRO A 83 11.02 -1.78 -2.86
CA PRO A 83 11.89 -1.73 -4.03
C PRO A 83 12.38 -3.11 -4.47
N PRO A 84 12.90 -3.26 -5.72
CA PRO A 84 13.43 -4.52 -6.22
C PRO A 84 14.50 -5.12 -5.31
N GLY A 85 14.38 -6.42 -5.00
CA GLY A 85 15.35 -7.15 -4.18
C GLY A 85 15.32 -6.83 -2.68
N ALA A 86 14.38 -6.01 -2.24
CA ALA A 86 14.23 -5.71 -0.83
C ALA A 86 13.70 -6.93 -0.07
N ASN A 87 14.49 -7.44 0.85
CA ASN A 87 14.19 -8.60 1.70
C ASN A 87 14.68 -8.39 3.16
N GLN A 88 14.96 -7.13 3.51
CA GLN A 88 15.53 -6.80 4.80
C GLN A 88 14.43 -6.49 5.80
N TRP A 89 14.65 -6.95 7.03
CA TRP A 89 13.89 -6.57 8.20
C TRP A 89 14.82 -5.88 9.18
N ALA A 90 14.38 -4.80 9.79
CA ALA A 90 15.13 -4.11 10.83
C ALA A 90 14.59 -4.50 12.20
N SER A 91 15.47 -4.92 13.12
CA SER A 91 15.06 -5.30 14.49
C SER A 91 14.40 -4.14 15.27
N SER A 92 14.64 -2.89 14.85
CA SER A 92 13.94 -1.72 15.40
C SER A 92 12.42 -1.72 15.11
N LEU A 93 11.93 -2.57 14.21
CA LEU A 93 10.51 -2.76 13.92
C LEU A 93 9.85 -3.86 14.78
N ASP A 94 10.63 -4.67 15.49
CA ASP A 94 10.12 -5.83 16.24
C ASP A 94 9.10 -5.42 17.31
N ASP A 95 9.38 -4.37 18.07
CA ASP A 95 8.49 -3.88 19.13
C ASP A 95 7.17 -3.33 18.56
N SER A 96 7.24 -2.55 17.48
CA SER A 96 6.06 -2.00 16.81
C SER A 96 5.20 -3.09 16.20
N TYR A 97 5.83 -4.11 15.60
CA TYR A 97 5.14 -5.28 15.05
C TYR A 97 4.46 -6.11 16.13
N ALA A 98 5.16 -6.36 17.24
CA ALA A 98 4.60 -7.11 18.38
C ALA A 98 3.41 -6.37 19.00
N GLU A 99 3.48 -5.04 19.13
CA GLU A 99 2.38 -4.23 19.64
C GLU A 99 1.18 -4.23 18.69
N LEU A 100 1.40 -4.09 17.38
CA LEU A 100 0.33 -4.20 16.38
C LEU A 100 -0.38 -5.56 16.51
N LYS A 101 0.35 -6.66 16.55
CA LYS A 101 -0.22 -8.01 16.71
C LYS A 101 -0.98 -8.18 18.02
N ARG A 102 -0.47 -7.60 19.10
CA ARG A 102 -1.15 -7.63 20.42
C ARG A 102 -2.51 -6.91 20.35
N LEU A 103 -2.58 -5.77 19.68
CA LEU A 103 -3.80 -4.98 19.54
C LEU A 103 -4.81 -5.61 18.59
N MET A 104 -4.35 -6.24 17.52
CA MET A 104 -5.20 -7.00 16.60
C MET A 104 -5.81 -8.23 17.27
N GLY A 105 -5.07 -8.85 18.20
CA GLY A 105 -5.45 -10.13 18.83
C GLY A 105 -5.06 -11.36 18.01
N PRO A 106 -5.22 -12.57 18.56
CA PRO A 106 -4.62 -13.78 17.98
C PRO A 106 -5.22 -14.22 16.63
N GLY A 107 -6.54 -14.11 16.45
CA GLY A 107 -7.21 -14.48 15.21
C GLY A 107 -6.80 -13.59 14.03
N PRO A 108 -7.07 -12.29 14.11
CA PRO A 108 -6.63 -11.31 13.11
C PRO A 108 -5.14 -11.34 12.80
N SER A 109 -4.29 -11.48 13.83
CA SER A 109 -2.83 -11.59 13.63
C SER A 109 -2.43 -12.82 12.83
N ALA A 110 -3.01 -13.98 13.11
CA ALA A 110 -2.72 -15.21 12.37
C ALA A 110 -3.19 -15.10 10.91
N TRP A 111 -4.33 -14.48 10.68
CA TRP A 111 -4.82 -14.23 9.32
C TRP A 111 -3.91 -13.25 8.57
N PHE A 112 -3.50 -12.16 9.20
CA PHE A 112 -2.59 -11.20 8.59
C PHE A 112 -1.24 -11.82 8.20
N ASP A 113 -0.69 -12.70 9.06
CA ASP A 113 0.53 -13.46 8.74
C ASP A 113 0.30 -14.41 7.55
N SER A 114 -0.87 -15.04 7.46
CA SER A 114 -1.24 -15.92 6.35
C SER A 114 -1.41 -15.16 5.05
N TYR A 115 -2.06 -14.00 5.10
CA TYR A 115 -2.21 -13.10 3.96
C TYR A 115 -0.84 -12.64 3.44
N GLY A 116 0.04 -12.16 4.32
CA GLY A 116 1.39 -11.75 3.95
C GLY A 116 2.21 -12.90 3.32
N THR A 117 2.07 -14.12 3.83
CA THR A 117 2.72 -15.31 3.28
C THR A 117 2.18 -15.61 1.88
N TRP A 118 0.87 -15.52 1.67
CA TRP A 118 0.27 -15.72 0.36
C TRP A 118 0.75 -14.66 -0.64
N VAL A 119 0.68 -13.37 -0.25
CA VAL A 119 1.13 -12.26 -1.11
C VAL A 119 2.57 -12.47 -1.55
N GLU A 120 3.47 -12.81 -0.63
CA GLU A 120 4.89 -13.05 -0.96
C GLU A 120 5.06 -14.20 -1.95
N ALA A 121 4.30 -15.31 -1.78
CA ALA A 121 4.34 -16.46 -2.67
C ALA A 121 3.81 -16.16 -4.09
N GLN A 122 2.99 -15.13 -4.27
CA GLN A 122 2.45 -14.73 -5.57
C GLN A 122 3.30 -13.70 -6.31
N ARG A 123 4.31 -13.13 -5.66
CA ARG A 123 5.21 -12.17 -6.32
C ARG A 123 6.00 -12.85 -7.43
N PRO A 124 6.16 -12.18 -8.59
CA PRO A 124 7.08 -12.66 -9.63
C PRO A 124 8.49 -12.85 -9.08
N SER A 125 9.18 -13.92 -9.52
CA SER A 125 10.58 -14.18 -9.11
C SER A 125 11.56 -13.14 -9.65
N ALA A 126 11.22 -12.47 -10.75
CA ALA A 126 12.01 -11.37 -11.30
C ALA A 126 11.90 -10.13 -10.41
N LEU A 127 12.99 -9.41 -10.24
CA LEU A 127 13.03 -8.21 -9.40
C LEU A 127 12.07 -7.13 -9.92
N HIS A 128 11.27 -6.56 -9.04
CA HIS A 128 10.24 -5.57 -9.38
C HIS A 128 9.93 -4.65 -8.19
N TYR A 129 9.34 -3.49 -8.46
CA TYR A 129 8.69 -2.71 -7.41
C TYR A 129 7.37 -3.36 -7.01
N TYR A 130 7.05 -3.31 -5.73
CA TYR A 130 5.78 -3.81 -5.24
C TYR A 130 5.01 -2.71 -4.48
N VAL A 131 3.75 -2.48 -4.89
CA VAL A 131 2.85 -1.54 -4.23
C VAL A 131 2.20 -2.27 -3.06
N GLY A 132 2.69 -2.02 -1.85
CA GLY A 132 2.16 -2.64 -0.63
C GLY A 132 0.88 -1.96 -0.12
N VAL A 133 0.76 -0.65 -0.33
CA VAL A 133 -0.45 0.13 -0.03
C VAL A 133 -0.56 1.26 -1.05
N LEU A 134 -1.79 1.55 -1.49
CA LEU A 134 -2.14 2.72 -2.28
C LEU A 134 -3.50 3.23 -1.80
N GLY A 135 -3.52 4.37 -1.12
CA GLY A 135 -4.75 5.00 -0.63
C GLY A 135 -4.90 6.42 -1.14
N THR A 136 -6.14 6.81 -1.45
CA THR A 136 -6.51 8.20 -1.78
C THR A 136 -7.59 8.64 -0.82
N ASP A 137 -7.38 9.77 -0.16
CA ASP A 137 -8.39 10.40 0.70
C ASP A 137 -9.75 10.45 -0.01
N MET A 138 -10.81 10.08 0.70
CA MET A 138 -12.16 10.01 0.12
C MET A 138 -12.57 11.33 -0.56
N ALA A 139 -12.19 12.47 0.02
CA ALA A 139 -12.49 13.79 -0.53
C ALA A 139 -11.70 14.10 -1.83
N ALA A 140 -10.59 13.38 -2.10
CA ALA A 140 -9.74 13.55 -3.26
C ALA A 140 -9.89 12.42 -4.30
N GLN A 141 -10.78 11.45 -4.05
CA GLN A 141 -11.06 10.39 -5.03
C GLN A 141 -11.62 10.96 -6.33
N GLY A 142 -11.31 10.31 -7.44
CA GLY A 142 -11.71 10.78 -8.78
C GLY A 142 -10.90 11.97 -9.33
N GLN A 143 -9.99 12.57 -8.54
CA GLN A 143 -9.16 13.72 -8.96
C GLN A 143 -7.82 13.30 -9.60
N GLY A 144 -7.58 12.01 -9.79
CA GLY A 144 -6.39 11.49 -10.48
C GLY A 144 -5.17 11.27 -9.58
N CYS A 145 -5.27 11.40 -8.26
CA CYS A 145 -4.15 11.22 -7.33
C CYS A 145 -3.55 9.80 -7.41
N GLY A 146 -4.39 8.76 -7.40
CA GLY A 146 -3.94 7.38 -7.57
C GLY A 146 -3.25 7.13 -8.90
N ARG A 147 -3.76 7.73 -10.00
CA ARG A 147 -3.12 7.71 -11.32
C ARG A 147 -1.70 8.27 -11.26
N MET A 148 -1.53 9.46 -10.67
CA MET A 148 -0.22 10.10 -10.54
C MET A 148 0.80 9.18 -9.86
N LEU A 149 0.40 8.48 -8.80
CA LEU A 149 1.26 7.55 -8.06
C LEU A 149 1.58 6.29 -8.88
N LEU A 150 0.58 5.71 -9.58
CA LEU A 150 0.79 4.54 -10.45
C LEU A 150 1.70 4.85 -11.64
N GLU A 151 1.54 6.00 -12.28
CA GLU A 151 2.43 6.47 -13.35
C GLU A 151 3.86 6.74 -12.79
N ARG A 152 3.95 7.26 -11.58
CA ARG A 152 5.25 7.52 -10.93
C ARG A 152 6.01 6.23 -10.63
N VAL A 153 5.37 5.22 -10.01
CA VAL A 153 6.05 3.96 -9.71
C VAL A 153 6.45 3.22 -10.99
N GLN A 154 5.62 3.27 -12.04
CA GLN A 154 5.97 2.69 -13.34
C GLN A 154 7.21 3.37 -13.93
N SER A 155 7.27 4.70 -13.91
CA SER A 155 8.45 5.44 -14.36
C SER A 155 9.71 5.14 -13.52
N MET A 156 9.55 4.91 -12.21
CA MET A 156 10.66 4.47 -11.35
C MET A 156 11.15 3.08 -11.76
N SER A 157 10.21 2.16 -12.00
CA SER A 157 10.53 0.80 -12.44
C SER A 157 11.25 0.78 -13.81
N GLU A 158 10.79 1.58 -14.76
CA GLU A 158 11.40 1.69 -16.09
C GLU A 158 12.79 2.33 -16.07
N ALA A 159 13.04 3.20 -15.11
CA ALA A 159 14.35 3.84 -14.91
C ALA A 159 15.35 2.97 -14.11
N ASP A 160 14.88 1.95 -13.42
CA ASP A 160 15.70 1.04 -12.61
C ASP A 160 16.08 -0.19 -13.42
N PRO A 161 17.37 -0.37 -13.81
CA PRO A 161 17.81 -1.52 -14.61
C PRO A 161 17.64 -2.87 -13.88
N ALA A 162 17.44 -2.88 -12.57
CA ALA A 162 17.16 -4.09 -11.81
C ALA A 162 15.68 -4.48 -11.85
N SER A 163 14.79 -3.55 -12.19
CA SER A 163 13.34 -3.78 -12.15
C SER A 163 12.78 -4.28 -13.48
N THR A 164 11.89 -5.26 -13.41
CA THR A 164 11.17 -5.80 -14.58
C THR A 164 9.74 -5.27 -14.70
N GLY A 165 9.24 -4.57 -13.70
CA GLY A 165 7.87 -4.08 -13.67
C GLY A 165 7.40 -3.69 -12.26
N VAL A 166 6.09 -3.59 -12.12
CA VAL A 166 5.42 -3.24 -10.86
C VAL A 166 4.38 -4.29 -10.53
N GLY A 167 4.47 -4.88 -9.33
CA GLY A 167 3.50 -5.81 -8.77
C GLY A 167 2.60 -5.14 -7.72
N LEU A 168 1.41 -5.67 -7.53
CA LEU A 168 0.47 -5.33 -6.46
C LEU A 168 -0.49 -6.48 -6.20
N ASP A 169 -1.22 -6.41 -5.11
CA ASP A 169 -2.42 -7.19 -4.86
C ASP A 169 -3.61 -6.28 -4.51
N THR A 170 -4.82 -6.83 -4.65
CA THR A 170 -6.07 -6.15 -4.28
C THR A 170 -7.14 -7.18 -3.94
N ASP A 171 -7.98 -6.85 -2.97
CA ASP A 171 -9.17 -7.61 -2.56
C ASP A 171 -10.48 -7.03 -3.14
N SER A 172 -10.38 -6.01 -3.98
CA SER A 172 -11.52 -5.33 -4.59
C SER A 172 -11.61 -5.60 -6.09
N GLU A 173 -12.68 -6.25 -6.52
CA GLU A 173 -12.96 -6.48 -7.94
C GLU A 173 -13.09 -5.15 -8.73
N HIS A 174 -13.59 -4.09 -8.08
CA HIS A 174 -13.63 -2.76 -8.67
C HIS A 174 -12.21 -2.26 -8.99
N ASN A 175 -11.27 -2.43 -8.06
CA ASN A 175 -9.87 -2.03 -8.23
C ASN A 175 -9.17 -2.87 -9.32
N VAL A 176 -9.51 -4.15 -9.47
CA VAL A 176 -9.00 -4.99 -10.57
C VAL A 176 -9.28 -4.35 -11.92
N SER A 177 -10.51 -3.86 -12.14
CA SER A 177 -10.88 -3.19 -13.39
C SER A 177 -10.10 -1.89 -13.59
N MET A 178 -9.89 -1.12 -12.53
CA MET A 178 -9.07 0.09 -12.55
C MET A 178 -7.61 -0.23 -12.88
N TYR A 179 -6.98 -1.20 -12.21
CA TYR A 179 -5.59 -1.57 -12.45
C TYR A 179 -5.37 -2.12 -13.88
N LYS A 180 -6.32 -2.88 -14.42
CA LYS A 180 -6.28 -3.31 -15.84
C LYS A 180 -6.23 -2.12 -16.80
N HIS A 181 -6.95 -1.03 -16.51
CA HIS A 181 -6.89 0.20 -17.30
C HIS A 181 -5.49 0.84 -17.27
N PHE A 182 -4.72 0.62 -16.20
CA PHE A 182 -3.31 1.04 -16.07
C PHE A 182 -2.30 0.02 -16.61
N GLY A 183 -2.73 -1.03 -17.31
CA GLY A 183 -1.85 -2.02 -17.91
C GLY A 183 -1.42 -3.16 -16.99
N TYR A 184 -2.02 -3.28 -15.81
CA TYR A 184 -1.79 -4.44 -14.94
C TYR A 184 -2.59 -5.65 -15.44
N GLU A 185 -1.97 -6.82 -15.41
CA GLU A 185 -2.62 -8.09 -15.71
C GLU A 185 -2.73 -8.93 -14.43
N ILE A 186 -3.81 -9.72 -14.30
CA ILE A 186 -3.96 -10.66 -13.19
C ILE A 186 -2.94 -11.79 -13.41
N THR A 187 -2.07 -12.01 -12.44
CA THR A 187 -1.11 -13.11 -12.43
C THR A 187 -1.60 -14.29 -11.59
N ASN A 188 -2.39 -14.04 -10.56
CA ASN A 188 -3.02 -15.07 -9.76
C ASN A 188 -4.28 -14.55 -9.06
N TYR A 189 -5.10 -15.49 -8.59
CA TYR A 189 -6.29 -15.24 -7.78
C TYR A 189 -6.43 -16.35 -6.74
N THR A 190 -6.88 -15.99 -5.55
CA THR A 190 -7.31 -16.94 -4.51
C THR A 190 -8.49 -16.40 -3.75
N ASP A 191 -9.20 -17.28 -3.08
CA ASP A 191 -10.16 -16.95 -2.04
C ASP A 191 -9.52 -17.26 -0.69
N LEU A 192 -9.35 -16.24 0.13
CA LEU A 192 -8.87 -16.34 1.50
C LEU A 192 -10.05 -16.18 2.46
N ASP A 193 -10.64 -17.30 2.87
CA ASP A 193 -11.77 -17.37 3.80
C ASP A 193 -12.98 -16.51 3.40
N GLY A 194 -13.30 -16.49 2.09
CA GLY A 194 -14.42 -15.73 1.51
C GLY A 194 -14.04 -14.34 1.01
N MET A 195 -12.77 -13.93 1.12
CA MET A 195 -12.24 -12.70 0.53
C MET A 195 -11.43 -13.04 -0.72
N GLY A 196 -11.90 -12.61 -1.88
CA GLY A 196 -11.15 -12.76 -3.13
C GLY A 196 -9.92 -11.85 -3.14
N VAL A 197 -8.75 -12.38 -3.50
CA VAL A 197 -7.51 -11.61 -3.60
C VAL A 197 -6.89 -11.86 -4.97
N TRP A 198 -6.58 -10.79 -5.68
CA TRP A 198 -5.96 -10.80 -7.01
C TRP A 198 -4.53 -10.28 -6.92
N ALA A 199 -3.56 -11.10 -7.30
CA ALA A 199 -2.21 -10.64 -7.58
C ALA A 199 -2.14 -10.12 -9.01
N MET A 200 -1.54 -8.94 -9.20
CA MET A 200 -1.47 -8.29 -10.49
C MET A 200 -0.06 -7.78 -10.77
N PHE A 201 0.31 -7.72 -12.04
CA PHE A 201 1.63 -7.27 -12.47
C PHE A 201 1.55 -6.45 -13.76
N ARG A 202 2.33 -5.37 -13.83
CA ARG A 202 2.54 -4.58 -15.03
C ARG A 202 4.03 -4.62 -15.40
N PRO A 203 4.42 -5.23 -16.54
CA PRO A 203 5.82 -5.25 -16.99
C PRO A 203 6.28 -3.86 -17.45
N ASN A 204 7.60 -3.65 -17.43
CA ASN A 204 8.19 -2.47 -18.05
C ASN A 204 8.02 -2.51 -19.57
N GLY A 205 7.73 -1.36 -20.18
CA GLY A 205 7.55 -1.23 -21.62
C GLY A 205 6.22 -1.76 -22.16
N ALA A 206 5.22 -1.98 -21.30
CA ALA A 206 3.86 -2.36 -21.68
C ALA A 206 3.00 -1.15 -22.07
#